data_843cc17f692c8b2bfa2005ab82a965b6
#
_entry.id   843cc17f692c8b2bfa2005ab82a965b6
#
_cell.length_a   1.000
_cell.length_b   1.000
_cell.length_c   1.000
_cell.angle_alpha   90.00
_cell.angle_beta   90.00
_cell.angle_gamma   90.00
#
_symmetry.space_group_name_H-M   'P 1'
#
loop_
_entity.id
_entity.type
_entity.pdbx_description
1 polymer ?
#
loop_
_entity_poly.entity_id
_entity_poly.type
_entity_poly.pdbx_seq_one_letter_code
_entity_poly.pdbx_strand_id
1 'polypeptide(L)'
;MAEYKAIHGTLVEHKTSDPLVAGVANGTWASGGAIPAARNSGIGEAGTQTATLGFGGLPGNATIHYDGTSWSAPGNDINTNRYSLGSFGTQTAAIGAGGDPGTKDNVEQYNGSS
;
A
#
# COMPACT_ATOMS: atom_id res chain seq x y z
N MET A 1 46.10 15.52 24.76
CA MET A 1 45.57 15.00 24.71
C MET A 1 45.43 14.78 24.56
N ALA A 2 45.36 14.78 24.28
CA ALA A 2 44.88 14.36 24.07
C ALA A 2 44.91 13.87 23.85
N GLU A 3 45.36 13.61 23.93
CA GLU A 3 45.12 12.91 23.79
C GLU A 3 44.79 12.24 24.01
N TYR A 4 44.38 12.08 24.15
CA TYR A 4 44.04 11.15 24.09
C TYR A 4 44.12 10.84 23.22
N LYS A 5 44.51 11.14 22.82
CA LYS A 5 44.38 10.83 21.87
C LYS A 5 44.44 9.93 21.43
N ALA A 6 44.63 9.65 21.76
CA ALA A 6 44.71 8.77 21.46
C ALA A 6 44.03 7.83 21.37
N ILE A 7 43.51 7.68 21.74
CA ILE A 7 43.00 6.84 21.22
C ILE A 7 43.03 6.98 20.05
N HIS A 8 43.53 6.81 19.59
CA HIS A 8 43.41 7.16 18.70
C HIS A 8 42.81 7.00 18.02
N GLY A 9 43.46 7.23 18.16
CA GLY A 9 42.98 7.17 17.31
C GLY A 9 41.71 7.35 16.76
N THR A 10 41.07 6.43 16.82
CA THR A 10 39.75 6.61 16.33
C THR A 10 38.98 7.46 17.25
N LEU A 11 38.56 8.49 16.66
CA LEU A 11 37.83 9.47 17.35
C LEU A 11 36.38 9.05 17.40
N VAL A 12 35.87 8.93 18.58
CA VAL A 12 34.45 8.82 18.72
C VAL A 12 33.91 10.24 18.77
N GLU A 13 33.45 10.66 17.65
CA GLU A 13 32.89 12.00 17.53
C GLU A 13 31.45 11.98 17.94
N HIS A 14 31.11 12.90 18.82
CA HIS A 14 29.72 13.12 19.12
C HIS A 14 29.17 14.11 18.12
N LYS A 15 28.37 13.62 17.22
CA LYS A 15 27.76 14.47 16.20
C LYS A 15 26.34 14.83 16.59
N THR A 16 25.98 16.03 16.33
CA THR A 16 24.62 16.49 16.51
C THR A 16 23.69 15.96 15.40
N SER A 17 24.30 15.52 14.31
CA SER A 17 23.55 14.83 13.26
C SER A 17 24.31 13.58 12.84
N ASP A 18 23.69 12.44 13.04
CA ASP A 18 24.21 11.18 12.60
C ASP A 18 23.92 11.05 11.11
N PRO A 19 24.93 10.82 10.27
CA PRO A 19 24.69 10.65 8.84
C PRO A 19 23.71 9.53 8.52
N LEU A 20 23.70 8.46 9.30
CA LEU A 20 22.74 7.38 9.09
C LEU A 20 21.33 7.83 9.42
N VAL A 21 21.16 8.55 10.51
CA VAL A 21 19.84 9.07 10.88
C VAL A 21 19.41 10.18 9.93
N ALA A 22 20.37 11.03 9.52
CA ALA A 22 20.06 12.09 8.55
C ALA A 22 19.68 11.54 7.19
N GLY A 23 20.18 10.36 6.84
CA GLY A 23 19.82 9.70 5.58
C GLY A 23 18.51 8.93 5.65
N VAL A 24 17.98 8.71 6.83
CA VAL A 24 16.70 8.04 7.02
C VAL A 24 15.62 9.10 7.18
N ALA A 25 14.98 9.44 6.09
CA ALA A 25 13.89 10.40 6.16
C ALA A 25 12.72 9.79 6.90
N ASN A 26 12.16 10.55 7.81
CA ASN A 26 10.89 10.18 8.40
C ASN A 26 9.84 10.23 7.28
N GLY A 27 9.01 9.21 7.22
CA GLY A 27 7.95 9.19 6.24
C GLY A 27 7.01 10.38 6.44
N THR A 28 6.58 10.96 5.34
CA THR A 28 5.59 12.04 5.36
C THR A 28 4.39 11.65 4.54
N TRP A 29 3.25 12.18 4.90
CA TRP A 29 2.01 11.97 4.16
C TRP A 29 1.69 13.22 3.36
N ALA A 30 1.31 13.03 2.13
CA ALA A 30 0.83 14.11 1.28
C ALA A 30 -0.53 13.71 0.71
N SER A 31 -1.37 14.68 0.47
CA SER A 31 -2.67 14.42 -0.14
C SER A 31 -2.51 14.02 -1.59
N GLY A 32 -3.21 12.98 -2.00
CA GLY A 32 -3.26 12.53 -3.38
C GLY A 32 -4.65 12.71 -3.97
N GLY A 33 -4.84 12.14 -5.14
CA GLY A 33 -6.15 12.14 -5.79
C GLY A 33 -7.17 11.32 -5.03
N ALA A 34 -8.40 11.76 -5.01
CA ALA A 34 -9.48 11.04 -4.35
C ALA A 34 -9.87 9.79 -5.14
N ILE A 35 -10.27 8.75 -4.44
CA ILE A 35 -10.84 7.57 -5.09
C ILE A 35 -12.20 7.92 -5.70
N PRO A 36 -12.61 7.24 -6.77
CA PRO A 36 -13.85 7.59 -7.51
C PRO A 36 -15.12 7.60 -6.67
N ALA A 37 -15.18 6.82 -5.64
CA ALA A 37 -16.35 6.79 -4.76
C ALA A 37 -15.91 6.51 -3.33
N ALA A 38 -16.57 7.15 -2.39
CA ALA A 38 -16.28 6.93 -0.96
C ALA A 38 -16.52 5.47 -0.59
N ARG A 39 -15.61 4.93 0.22
CA ARG A 39 -15.69 3.55 0.67
C ARG A 39 -15.44 3.48 2.15
N ASN A 40 -16.11 2.54 2.78
CA ASN A 40 -15.80 2.16 4.15
C ASN A 40 -15.66 0.64 4.20
N SER A 41 -15.21 0.11 5.31
CA SER A 41 -15.01 -1.34 5.49
C SER A 41 -14.03 -1.93 4.47
N GLY A 42 -12.84 -2.13 4.88
CA GLY A 42 -11.70 -2.76 4.21
C GLY A 42 -11.85 -3.19 2.76
N ILE A 43 -11.24 -2.44 1.86
CA ILE A 43 -11.10 -2.88 0.47
C ILE A 43 -9.93 -3.85 0.37
N GLY A 44 -9.99 -4.75 -0.63
CA GLY A 44 -8.81 -5.53 -1.01
C GLY A 44 -7.88 -4.63 -1.82
N GLU A 45 -6.58 -4.87 -1.71
CA GLU A 45 -5.61 -4.06 -2.44
C GLU A 45 -4.42 -4.88 -2.87
N ALA A 46 -3.85 -4.51 -4.00
CA ALA A 46 -2.66 -5.16 -4.53
C ALA A 46 -1.88 -4.16 -5.37
N GLY A 47 -0.57 -4.35 -5.43
CA GLY A 47 0.27 -3.52 -6.26
C GLY A 47 1.21 -2.63 -5.49
N THR A 48 1.61 -1.54 -6.12
CA THR A 48 2.59 -0.60 -5.58
C THR A 48 1.97 0.80 -5.47
N GLN A 49 2.70 1.72 -4.88
CA GLN A 49 2.25 3.10 -4.73
C GLN A 49 1.89 3.78 -6.05
N THR A 50 2.54 3.38 -7.14
CA THR A 50 2.32 3.99 -8.46
C THR A 50 1.49 3.11 -9.38
N ALA A 51 1.10 1.92 -8.94
CA ALA A 51 0.30 1.00 -9.73
C ALA A 51 -0.48 0.09 -8.78
N THR A 52 -1.57 0.62 -8.23
CA THR A 52 -2.38 -0.06 -7.23
C THR A 52 -3.72 -0.48 -7.81
N LEU A 53 -4.14 -1.67 -7.40
CA LEU A 53 -5.49 -2.17 -7.63
C LEU A 53 -6.22 -2.15 -6.28
N GLY A 54 -7.41 -1.56 -6.27
CA GLY A 54 -8.31 -1.65 -5.13
C GLY A 54 -9.62 -2.29 -5.55
N PHE A 55 -10.20 -3.12 -4.72
CA PHE A 55 -11.43 -3.82 -5.10
C PHE A 55 -12.28 -4.18 -3.89
N GLY A 56 -13.58 -4.24 -4.09
CA GLY A 56 -14.53 -4.52 -3.02
C GLY A 56 -14.71 -3.35 -2.07
N GLY A 57 -15.02 -3.67 -0.82
CA GLY A 57 -15.34 -2.65 0.18
C GLY A 57 -16.84 -2.30 0.13
N LEU A 58 -17.26 -1.40 1.02
CA LEU A 58 -18.64 -0.92 1.02
C LEU A 58 -18.71 0.51 0.51
N PRO A 59 -19.68 0.82 -0.33
CA PRO A 59 -20.66 -0.09 -0.91
C PRO A 59 -20.12 -0.77 -2.17
N GLY A 60 -20.42 -2.02 -2.35
CA GLY A 60 -20.33 -2.68 -3.64
C GLY A 60 -19.08 -3.52 -3.88
N ASN A 61 -18.85 -3.77 -5.14
CA ASN A 61 -17.83 -4.70 -5.63
C ASN A 61 -16.83 -4.05 -6.59
N ALA A 62 -16.87 -2.74 -6.70
CA ALA A 62 -16.12 -2.03 -7.73
C ALA A 62 -14.62 -2.20 -7.60
N THR A 63 -13.98 -2.25 -8.75
CA THR A 63 -12.51 -2.28 -8.87
C THR A 63 -12.05 -0.89 -9.30
N ILE A 64 -10.96 -0.44 -8.70
CA ILE A 64 -10.36 0.85 -9.00
C ILE A 64 -8.86 0.68 -9.23
N HIS A 65 -8.32 1.46 -10.14
CA HIS A 65 -6.90 1.47 -10.49
C HIS A 65 -6.28 2.82 -10.17
N TYR A 66 -5.08 2.79 -9.65
CA TYR A 66 -4.26 3.99 -9.47
C TYR A 66 -3.06 3.90 -10.41
N ASP A 67 -2.78 4.97 -11.14
CA ASP A 67 -1.68 5.03 -12.08
C ASP A 67 -0.47 5.81 -11.59
N GLY A 68 -0.45 6.15 -10.33
CA GLY A 68 0.58 7.01 -9.74
C GLY A 68 0.19 8.48 -9.67
N THR A 69 -0.90 8.85 -10.31
CA THR A 69 -1.38 10.24 -10.35
C THR A 69 -2.87 10.33 -10.03
N SER A 70 -3.66 9.45 -10.62
CA SER A 70 -5.12 9.49 -10.49
C SER A 70 -5.71 8.10 -10.39
N TRP A 71 -6.95 8.05 -9.95
CA TRP A 71 -7.73 6.83 -9.84
C TRP A 71 -8.71 6.74 -11.01
N SER A 72 -8.93 5.53 -11.46
CA SER A 72 -9.95 5.23 -12.46
C SER A 72 -10.73 3.99 -12.03
N ALA A 73 -11.92 3.82 -12.58
CA ALA A 73 -12.77 2.67 -12.33
C ALA A 73 -12.98 1.94 -13.66
N PRO A 74 -12.20 0.91 -13.95
CA PRO A 74 -12.27 0.23 -15.25
C PRO A 74 -13.55 -0.58 -15.45
N GLY A 75 -14.29 -0.88 -14.38
CA GLY A 75 -15.55 -1.60 -14.50
C GLY A 75 -15.43 -3.13 -14.48
N ASN A 76 -14.25 -3.63 -14.24
CA ASN A 76 -14.04 -5.07 -14.09
C ASN A 76 -14.09 -5.43 -12.62
N ASP A 77 -15.29 -5.47 -12.10
CA ASP A 77 -15.54 -5.59 -10.68
C ASP A 77 -15.44 -7.04 -10.18
N ILE A 78 -15.21 -7.21 -8.89
CA ILE A 78 -15.25 -8.56 -8.32
C ILE A 78 -16.65 -9.13 -8.43
N ASN A 79 -16.74 -10.45 -8.60
CA ASN A 79 -18.01 -11.11 -8.87
C ASN A 79 -18.97 -11.06 -7.69
N THR A 80 -18.44 -11.01 -6.49
CA THR A 80 -19.26 -11.04 -5.28
C THR A 80 -18.96 -9.82 -4.42
N ASN A 81 -19.99 -9.09 -4.05
CA ASN A 81 -19.84 -7.98 -3.10
C ASN A 81 -19.23 -8.49 -1.82
N ARG A 82 -18.10 -7.89 -1.43
CA ARG A 82 -17.48 -8.22 -0.15
C ARG A 82 -16.47 -7.17 0.26
N TYR A 83 -16.18 -7.17 1.54
CA TYR A 83 -15.25 -6.25 2.16
C TYR A 83 -14.42 -7.00 3.19
N SER A 84 -13.40 -6.37 3.70
CA SER A 84 -12.47 -6.99 4.68
C SER A 84 -11.89 -8.31 4.17
N LEU A 85 -11.58 -8.37 2.89
CA LEU A 85 -11.03 -9.58 2.27
C LEU A 85 -9.51 -9.55 2.31
N GLY A 86 -8.91 -10.74 2.30
CA GLY A 86 -7.47 -10.87 2.13
C GLY A 86 -7.11 -10.62 0.67
N SER A 87 -5.99 -9.95 0.43
CA SER A 87 -5.61 -9.64 -0.94
C SER A 87 -4.09 -9.55 -1.08
N PHE A 88 -3.61 -9.88 -2.27
CA PHE A 88 -2.20 -9.76 -2.61
C PHE A 88 -2.02 -9.81 -4.11
N GLY A 89 -0.83 -9.44 -4.57
CA GLY A 89 -0.48 -9.47 -5.98
C GLY A 89 -0.06 -8.11 -6.51
N THR A 90 -0.28 -7.93 -7.80
CA THR A 90 0.04 -6.69 -8.51
C THR A 90 -1.23 -6.09 -9.11
N GLN A 91 -1.12 -4.89 -9.68
CA GLN A 91 -2.26 -4.25 -10.30
C GLN A 91 -2.89 -5.08 -11.43
N THR A 92 -2.10 -5.92 -12.09
CA THR A 92 -2.57 -6.72 -13.23
C THR A 92 -2.68 -8.20 -12.94
N ALA A 93 -2.31 -8.63 -11.72
CA ALA A 93 -2.40 -10.04 -11.33
C ALA A 93 -2.60 -10.10 -9.82
N ALA A 94 -3.85 -10.10 -9.40
CA ALA A 94 -4.20 -10.02 -8.00
C ALA A 94 -5.14 -11.14 -7.57
N ILE A 95 -5.15 -11.40 -6.29
CA ILE A 95 -6.05 -12.38 -5.68
C ILE A 95 -6.78 -11.71 -4.53
N GLY A 96 -8.07 -11.95 -4.47
CA GLY A 96 -8.92 -11.59 -3.33
C GLY A 96 -9.56 -12.84 -2.75
N ALA A 97 -9.48 -12.99 -1.45
CA ALA A 97 -9.96 -14.19 -0.78
C ALA A 97 -10.75 -13.87 0.47
N GLY A 98 -11.82 -14.62 0.70
CA GLY A 98 -12.64 -14.52 1.90
C GLY A 98 -13.41 -13.21 2.01
N GLY A 99 -13.54 -12.70 3.23
CA GLY A 99 -14.21 -11.44 3.51
C GLY A 99 -15.64 -11.59 4.00
N ASP A 100 -16.29 -10.46 4.13
CA ASP A 100 -17.67 -10.32 4.61
C ASP A 100 -18.58 -9.81 3.48
N PRO A 101 -19.91 -9.87 3.62
CA PRO A 101 -20.67 -10.29 4.80
C PRO A 101 -20.80 -11.80 4.89
N GLY A 102 -20.85 -12.27 6.13
CA GLY A 102 -20.86 -13.70 6.41
C GLY A 102 -19.49 -14.31 6.14
N THR A 103 -19.35 -15.58 6.45
CA THR A 103 -18.10 -16.29 6.16
C THR A 103 -18.01 -16.60 4.68
N LYS A 104 -16.88 -16.27 4.06
CA LYS A 104 -16.64 -16.51 2.66
C LYS A 104 -15.37 -17.33 2.48
N ASP A 105 -15.45 -18.34 1.66
CA ASP A 105 -14.29 -19.14 1.27
C ASP A 105 -13.92 -18.95 -0.20
N ASN A 106 -14.61 -18.05 -0.87
CA ASN A 106 -14.35 -17.76 -2.27
C ASN A 106 -13.02 -17.09 -2.47
N VAL A 107 -12.39 -17.44 -3.58
CA VAL A 107 -11.18 -16.79 -4.07
C VAL A 107 -11.45 -16.29 -5.47
N GLU A 108 -11.07 -15.07 -5.74
CA GLU A 108 -11.18 -14.48 -7.08
C GLU A 108 -9.83 -14.01 -7.54
N GLN A 109 -9.54 -14.22 -8.81
CA GLN A 109 -8.30 -13.81 -9.43
C GLN A 109 -8.57 -12.72 -10.45
N TYR A 110 -7.74 -11.72 -10.43
CA TYR A 110 -7.73 -10.66 -11.43
C TYR A 110 -6.54 -10.84 -12.35
N ASN A 111 -6.77 -10.81 -13.66
CA ASN A 111 -5.72 -11.02 -14.66
C ASN A 111 -5.39 -9.74 -15.44
N GLY A 112 -5.82 -8.60 -14.97
CA GLY A 112 -5.57 -7.31 -15.61
C GLY A 112 -6.68 -6.88 -16.56
N SER A 113 -7.61 -7.76 -16.92
CA SER A 113 -8.68 -7.45 -17.86
C SER A 113 -10.05 -7.95 -17.43
N SER A 114 -10.10 -8.79 -16.44
CA SER A 114 -11.38 -9.30 -15.94
C SER A 114 -11.22 -9.91 -14.56
#